data_fc413ad76e4caab8ea4f447e206ecc2b
#
_entry.id   fc413ad76e4caab8ea4f447e206ecc2b
#
_cell.length_a   1.000
_cell.length_b   1.000
_cell.length_c   1.000
_cell.angle_alpha   90.00
_cell.angle_beta   90.00
_cell.angle_gamma   90.00
#
_symmetry.space_group_name_H-M   'P 1'
#
loop_
_entity.id
_entity.type
_entity.pdbx_description
1 polymer ?
#
loop_
_entity_poly.entity_id
_entity_poly.type
_entity_poly.pdbx_seq_one_letter_code
_entity_poly.pdbx_strand_id
1 'polypeptide(L)'
;GSCTYPPTTVEFTVDMNGVDQPSADYDQVAVNGSWNGWQGWGVVLADEDGDGVFTGSLEVDPGTSLEYVAAVSGAADGWSGWGMQWGHDCANANVAVTAGDAGSVTSTSLSAGCAEVLGCMDANASNYNADATAQGYDQYGNLQCIYASCDDIPEYGCIYADGFGAFN
;
A
#
# COMPACT_ATOMS: atom_id res chain seq x y z
N GLY A 1 6.20 25.13 37.76
CA GLY A 1 5.39 23.99 37.36
C GLY A 1 5.61 23.74 35.88
N SER A 2 6.02 22.53 35.51
CA SER A 2 6.06 22.13 34.12
C SER A 2 4.61 21.87 33.66
N CYS A 3 4.14 22.58 32.64
CA CYS A 3 2.86 22.25 32.02
C CYS A 3 3.11 21.05 31.10
N THR A 4 2.63 19.88 31.49
CA THR A 4 2.55 18.74 30.57
C THR A 4 1.28 18.85 29.76
N TYR A 5 1.39 18.91 28.46
CA TYR A 5 0.24 18.80 27.56
C TYR A 5 -0.26 17.35 27.56
N PRO A 6 -1.59 17.12 27.40
CA PRO A 6 -2.07 15.77 27.17
C PRO A 6 -1.50 15.23 25.86
N PRO A 7 -1.21 13.91 25.79
CA PRO A 7 -0.71 13.31 24.55
C PRO A 7 -1.76 13.40 23.44
N THR A 8 -1.31 13.25 22.21
CA THR A 8 -2.14 13.06 21.03
C THR A 8 -2.21 11.58 20.72
N THR A 9 -3.37 11.06 20.37
CA THR A 9 -3.54 9.70 19.91
C THR A 9 -3.39 9.65 18.38
N VAL A 10 -2.52 8.79 17.89
CA VAL A 10 -2.46 8.41 16.47
C VAL A 10 -3.17 7.07 16.33
N GLU A 11 -4.25 7.03 15.53
CA GLU A 11 -4.99 5.82 15.20
C GLU A 11 -4.54 5.28 13.85
N PHE A 12 -4.11 4.03 13.83
CA PHE A 12 -3.70 3.32 12.63
C PHE A 12 -4.84 2.41 12.15
N THR A 13 -5.08 2.42 10.86
CA THR A 13 -5.96 1.50 10.17
C THR A 13 -5.17 0.83 9.06
N VAL A 14 -5.11 -0.49 9.06
CA VAL A 14 -4.44 -1.29 8.02
C VAL A 14 -5.45 -2.24 7.40
N ASP A 15 -5.73 -2.03 6.13
CA ASP A 15 -6.57 -2.91 5.32
C ASP A 15 -5.68 -4.03 4.74
N MET A 16 -5.90 -5.27 5.20
CA MET A 16 -5.21 -6.48 4.75
C MET A 16 -5.98 -7.23 3.65
N ASN A 17 -7.15 -6.73 3.22
CA ASN A 17 -7.86 -7.31 2.10
C ASN A 17 -7.03 -7.19 0.82
N GLY A 18 -6.99 -8.26 0.04
CA GLY A 18 -6.18 -8.31 -1.19
C GLY A 18 -4.76 -8.85 -1.01
N VAL A 19 -4.37 -9.26 0.20
CA VAL A 19 -3.15 -10.04 0.47
C VAL A 19 -3.50 -11.32 1.21
N ASP A 20 -2.65 -12.37 1.07
CA ASP A 20 -2.85 -13.67 1.73
C ASP A 20 -2.41 -13.66 3.20
N GLN A 21 -2.52 -12.51 3.87
CA GLN A 21 -2.11 -12.30 5.26
C GLN A 21 -3.21 -11.56 6.04
N PRO A 22 -3.34 -11.78 7.36
CA PRO A 22 -2.57 -12.72 8.18
C PRO A 22 -2.86 -14.19 7.86
N SER A 23 -1.94 -15.07 8.24
CA SER A 23 -2.02 -16.51 8.00
C SER A 23 -1.62 -17.29 9.27
N ALA A 24 -1.68 -18.63 9.22
CA ALA A 24 -1.26 -19.47 10.35
C ALA A 24 0.24 -19.32 10.70
N ASP A 25 1.06 -18.91 9.73
CA ASP A 25 2.50 -18.70 9.91
C ASP A 25 2.84 -17.26 10.37
N TYR A 26 1.95 -16.31 10.07
CA TYR A 26 2.06 -14.88 10.41
C TYR A 26 0.70 -14.39 10.91
N ASP A 27 0.40 -14.66 12.17
CA ASP A 27 -0.95 -14.46 12.74
C ASP A 27 -1.15 -13.10 13.45
N GLN A 28 -0.09 -12.29 13.54
CA GLN A 28 -0.14 -10.95 14.09
C GLN A 28 0.05 -9.89 13.02
N VAL A 29 -0.78 -8.86 13.06
CA VAL A 29 -0.62 -7.64 12.25
C VAL A 29 -0.16 -6.52 13.16
N ALA A 30 0.82 -5.75 12.71
CA ALA A 30 1.37 -4.63 13.46
C ALA A 30 1.73 -3.47 12.53
N VAL A 31 1.86 -2.28 13.08
CA VAL A 31 2.58 -1.18 12.46
C VAL A 31 3.89 -0.95 13.19
N ASN A 32 4.98 -0.85 12.44
CA ASN A 32 6.31 -0.58 12.94
C ASN A 32 6.80 0.75 12.39
N GLY A 33 7.53 1.52 13.18
CA GLY A 33 7.86 2.87 12.71
C GLY A 33 8.96 3.58 13.47
N SER A 34 9.07 4.86 13.20
CA SER A 34 10.15 5.72 13.67
C SER A 34 10.13 5.97 15.19
N TRP A 35 8.99 5.83 15.86
CA TRP A 35 8.84 6.13 17.30
C TRP A 35 9.66 5.23 18.22
N ASN A 36 10.00 4.02 17.78
CA ASN A 36 10.88 3.11 18.51
C ASN A 36 12.23 2.87 17.81
N GLY A 37 12.58 3.74 16.85
CA GLY A 37 13.82 3.64 16.08
C GLY A 37 13.85 2.43 15.16
N TRP A 38 12.68 1.99 14.68
CA TRP A 38 12.52 0.81 13.82
C TRP A 38 13.03 -0.49 14.48
N GLN A 39 12.84 -0.61 15.79
CA GLN A 39 13.33 -1.74 16.57
C GLN A 39 12.17 -2.55 17.17
N GLY A 40 12.24 -3.87 17.00
CA GLY A 40 11.27 -4.81 17.58
C GLY A 40 9.84 -4.58 17.13
N TRP A 41 8.90 -4.82 18.02
CA TRP A 41 7.47 -4.63 17.78
C TRP A 41 7.06 -3.17 17.99
N GLY A 42 6.25 -2.66 17.06
CA GLY A 42 5.58 -1.37 17.18
C GLY A 42 4.22 -1.51 17.86
N VAL A 43 3.14 -1.12 17.16
CA VAL A 43 1.77 -1.26 17.65
C VAL A 43 1.15 -2.51 17.03
N VAL A 44 0.73 -3.46 17.87
CA VAL A 44 -0.06 -4.61 17.41
C VAL A 44 -1.49 -4.15 17.16
N LEU A 45 -2.03 -4.52 16.02
CA LEU A 45 -3.37 -4.17 15.57
C LEU A 45 -4.32 -5.34 15.77
N ALA A 46 -5.60 -5.04 15.93
CA ALA A 46 -6.67 -6.03 16.04
C ALA A 46 -7.73 -5.79 14.97
N ASP A 47 -8.30 -6.88 14.48
CA ASP A 47 -9.50 -6.93 13.65
C ASP A 47 -10.61 -7.54 14.52
N GLU A 48 -11.44 -6.67 15.14
CA GLU A 48 -12.42 -7.11 16.13
C GLU A 48 -13.71 -7.66 15.47
N ASP A 49 -14.02 -7.23 14.26
CA ASP A 49 -15.26 -7.60 13.54
C ASP A 49 -15.01 -8.60 12.39
N GLY A 50 -13.76 -8.89 12.07
CA GLY A 50 -13.36 -9.91 11.09
C GLY A 50 -13.54 -9.47 9.64
N ASP A 51 -13.46 -8.15 9.39
CA ASP A 51 -13.63 -7.59 8.04
C ASP A 51 -12.30 -7.48 7.25
N GLY A 52 -11.18 -7.84 7.88
CA GLY A 52 -9.83 -7.76 7.30
C GLY A 52 -9.17 -6.39 7.48
N VAL A 53 -9.79 -5.49 8.23
CA VAL A 53 -9.26 -4.16 8.56
C VAL A 53 -8.80 -4.13 10.01
N PHE A 54 -7.51 -3.97 10.20
CA PHE A 54 -6.86 -4.00 11.50
C PHE A 54 -6.65 -2.60 12.05
N THR A 55 -6.97 -2.39 13.32
CA THR A 55 -6.89 -1.09 13.98
C THR A 55 -6.07 -1.13 15.26
N GLY A 56 -5.44 -0.02 15.61
CA GLY A 56 -4.70 0.17 16.85
C GLY A 56 -4.29 1.61 17.04
N SER A 57 -3.72 1.95 18.18
CA SER A 57 -3.38 3.33 18.50
C SER A 57 -2.05 3.48 19.23
N LEU A 58 -1.47 4.66 19.12
CA LEU A 58 -0.23 5.09 19.78
C LEU A 58 -0.42 6.49 20.36
N GLU A 59 -0.05 6.66 21.61
CA GLU A 59 0.03 8.00 22.23
C GLU A 59 1.42 8.60 21.99
N VAL A 60 1.45 9.85 21.50
CA VAL A 60 2.68 10.60 21.20
C VAL A 60 2.54 12.06 21.65
N ASP A 61 3.64 12.77 21.71
CA ASP A 61 3.62 14.21 21.93
C ASP A 61 2.94 14.95 20.77
N PRO A 62 2.19 16.03 21.05
CA PRO A 62 1.57 16.85 20.01
C PRO A 62 2.57 17.33 18.95
N GLY A 63 2.18 17.28 17.68
CA GLY A 63 3.02 17.70 16.55
C GLY A 63 4.16 16.74 16.20
N THR A 64 4.23 15.55 16.80
CA THR A 64 5.24 14.54 16.46
C THR A 64 5.01 14.03 15.04
N SER A 65 6.06 14.07 14.22
CA SER A 65 6.06 13.45 12.88
C SER A 65 6.56 12.01 12.99
N LEU A 66 5.80 11.10 12.43
CA LEU A 66 6.05 9.66 12.43
C LEU A 66 6.12 9.13 11.00
N GLU A 67 6.89 8.08 10.81
CA GLU A 67 6.86 7.23 9.63
C GLU A 67 6.61 5.79 10.05
N TYR A 68 5.84 5.03 9.26
CA TYR A 68 5.53 3.65 9.58
C TYR A 68 5.31 2.78 8.34
N VAL A 69 5.36 1.48 8.55
CA VAL A 69 4.93 0.43 7.63
C VAL A 69 4.02 -0.54 8.36
N ALA A 70 3.13 -1.21 7.64
CA ALA A 70 2.46 -2.38 8.17
C ALA A 70 3.39 -3.60 8.10
N ALA A 71 3.27 -4.51 9.04
CA ALA A 71 4.01 -5.75 9.06
C ALA A 71 3.15 -6.88 9.61
N VAL A 72 3.46 -8.10 9.21
CA VAL A 72 2.96 -9.31 9.89
C VAL A 72 4.11 -10.05 10.54
N SER A 73 3.82 -10.75 11.62
CA SER A 73 4.78 -11.57 12.35
C SER A 73 4.10 -12.81 12.90
N GLY A 74 4.88 -13.86 13.12
CA GLY A 74 4.38 -15.12 13.64
C GLY A 74 5.47 -16.17 13.77
N ALA A 75 5.08 -17.43 13.76
CA ALA A 75 6.01 -18.54 13.94
C ALA A 75 7.09 -18.61 12.84
N ALA A 76 6.76 -18.20 11.62
CA ALA A 76 7.68 -18.27 10.48
C ALA A 76 8.86 -17.31 10.58
N ASP A 77 8.70 -16.15 11.21
CA ASP A 77 9.78 -15.18 11.43
C ASP A 77 10.32 -15.20 12.87
N GLY A 78 9.90 -16.17 13.68
CA GLY A 78 10.29 -16.29 15.08
C GLY A 78 9.78 -15.15 15.93
N TRP A 79 8.64 -14.55 15.58
CA TRP A 79 8.01 -13.45 16.29
C TRP A 79 8.89 -12.19 16.36
N SER A 80 9.59 -11.90 15.28
CA SER A 80 10.50 -10.75 15.20
C SER A 80 9.77 -9.40 15.16
N GLY A 81 8.50 -9.38 14.76
CA GLY A 81 7.74 -8.18 14.42
C GLY A 81 7.96 -7.69 13.00
N TRP A 82 8.75 -8.39 12.19
CA TRP A 82 9.26 -7.95 10.88
C TRP A 82 9.22 -9.04 9.81
N GLY A 83 8.18 -9.86 9.79
CA GLY A 83 8.04 -10.94 8.79
C GLY A 83 7.88 -10.39 7.37
N MET A 84 6.65 -10.11 6.94
CA MET A 84 6.40 -9.40 5.69
C MET A 84 5.95 -7.97 5.98
N GLN A 85 6.21 -7.04 5.03
CA GLN A 85 5.97 -5.61 5.24
C GLN A 85 5.29 -4.99 4.03
N TRP A 86 4.46 -3.98 4.28
CA TRP A 86 3.79 -3.17 3.29
C TRP A 86 3.92 -1.69 3.62
N GLY A 87 4.30 -0.90 2.62
CA GLY A 87 4.39 0.55 2.70
C GLY A 87 3.26 1.25 1.94
N HIS A 88 3.42 2.55 1.74
CA HIS A 88 2.46 3.38 1.02
C HIS A 88 2.35 2.97 -0.46
N ASP A 89 1.11 2.88 -0.97
CA ASP A 89 0.78 2.71 -2.40
C ASP A 89 1.57 1.62 -3.13
N CYS A 90 1.72 0.45 -2.49
CA CYS A 90 2.45 -0.67 -3.09
C CYS A 90 3.93 -0.38 -3.43
N ALA A 91 4.40 0.80 -3.16
CA ALA A 91 5.82 1.09 -3.06
C ALA A 91 6.27 0.74 -1.64
N ASN A 92 7.46 0.19 -1.46
CA ASN A 92 8.03 -0.05 -0.12
C ASN A 92 8.43 1.28 0.56
N ALA A 93 7.61 2.31 0.41
CA ALA A 93 7.81 3.63 0.99
C ALA A 93 7.07 3.72 2.33
N ASN A 94 7.69 4.38 3.31
CA ASN A 94 7.04 4.59 4.60
C ASN A 94 5.82 5.50 4.45
N VAL A 95 4.77 5.22 5.22
CA VAL A 95 3.66 6.16 5.39
C VAL A 95 4.09 7.22 6.40
N ALA A 96 3.90 8.49 6.06
CA ALA A 96 4.18 9.60 6.95
C ALA A 96 2.89 10.16 7.56
N VAL A 97 2.92 10.44 8.86
CA VAL A 97 1.83 11.09 9.59
C VAL A 97 2.39 12.08 10.61
N THR A 98 1.71 13.20 10.80
CA THR A 98 2.05 14.16 11.86
C THR A 98 0.90 14.23 12.85
N ALA A 99 1.19 13.94 14.11
CA ALA A 99 0.22 14.01 15.20
C ALA A 99 -0.30 15.45 15.36
N GLY A 100 -1.59 15.58 15.61
CA GLY A 100 -2.26 16.87 15.77
C GLY A 100 -1.99 17.56 17.12
N ASP A 101 -2.89 18.42 17.51
CA ASP A 101 -2.82 19.18 18.75
C ASP A 101 -3.00 18.27 19.99
N ALA A 102 -2.60 18.79 21.15
CA ALA A 102 -2.72 18.13 22.44
C ALA A 102 -4.15 17.64 22.73
N GLY A 103 -4.29 16.35 23.04
CA GLY A 103 -5.57 15.70 23.32
C GLY A 103 -6.44 15.42 22.10
N SER A 104 -5.92 15.65 20.89
CA SER A 104 -6.62 15.28 19.64
C SER A 104 -6.38 13.83 19.25
N VAL A 105 -7.14 13.37 18.25
CA VAL A 105 -6.94 12.10 17.55
C VAL A 105 -6.55 12.40 16.11
N THR A 106 -5.51 11.75 15.64
CA THR A 106 -5.07 11.79 14.24
C THR A 106 -5.17 10.40 13.65
N SER A 107 -6.00 10.21 12.64
CA SER A 107 -6.17 8.92 11.97
C SER A 107 -5.27 8.85 10.74
N THR A 108 -4.70 7.67 10.50
CA THR A 108 -3.90 7.34 9.32
C THR A 108 -4.23 5.93 8.86
N SER A 109 -4.14 5.70 7.55
CA SER A 109 -4.50 4.40 6.97
C SER A 109 -3.48 3.94 5.94
N LEU A 110 -3.40 2.61 5.78
CA LEU A 110 -2.59 1.92 4.79
C LEU A 110 -3.37 0.70 4.30
N SER A 111 -3.35 0.45 2.98
CA SER A 111 -3.81 -0.81 2.41
C SER A 111 -2.61 -1.66 2.02
N ALA A 112 -2.53 -2.89 2.54
CA ALA A 112 -1.51 -3.86 2.19
C ALA A 112 -1.76 -4.47 0.81
N GLY A 113 -3.03 -4.62 0.44
CA GLY A 113 -3.42 -5.02 -0.90
C GLY A 113 -3.26 -3.86 -1.87
N CYS A 114 -2.39 -4.04 -2.85
CA CYS A 114 -2.37 -3.15 -3.98
C CYS A 114 -3.66 -3.37 -4.77
N ALA A 115 -4.59 -2.44 -4.73
CA ALA A 115 -5.65 -2.41 -5.72
C ALA A 115 -4.97 -2.32 -7.09
N GLU A 116 -5.07 -3.40 -7.87
CA GLU A 116 -4.52 -3.42 -9.23
C GLU A 116 -5.25 -2.34 -10.06
N VAL A 117 -4.57 -1.23 -10.32
CA VAL A 117 -5.10 -0.21 -11.23
C VAL A 117 -4.74 -0.64 -12.63
N LEU A 118 -5.69 -1.29 -13.30
CA LEU A 118 -5.52 -1.69 -14.70
C LEU A 118 -5.56 -0.46 -15.59
N GLY A 119 -4.57 -0.34 -16.47
CA GLY A 119 -4.49 0.77 -17.43
C GLY A 119 -3.39 0.58 -18.44
N CYS A 120 -3.29 1.51 -19.38
CA CYS A 120 -2.17 1.53 -20.31
C CYS A 120 -0.90 2.04 -19.63
N MET A 121 0.13 1.22 -19.54
CA MET A 121 1.42 1.56 -18.94
C MET A 121 2.44 2.09 -19.94
N ASP A 122 2.10 2.20 -21.23
CA ASP A 122 2.99 2.75 -22.26
C ASP A 122 2.83 4.26 -22.36
N ALA A 123 3.91 4.99 -22.04
CA ALA A 123 3.93 6.45 -22.07
C ALA A 123 3.73 7.06 -23.48
N ASN A 124 3.89 6.26 -24.55
CA ASN A 124 3.65 6.71 -25.92
C ASN A 124 2.17 6.56 -26.32
N ALA A 125 1.36 5.87 -25.53
CA ALA A 125 -0.06 5.74 -25.81
C ALA A 125 -0.84 7.00 -25.43
N SER A 126 -1.87 7.33 -26.22
CA SER A 126 -2.71 8.50 -25.98
C SER A 126 -3.59 8.39 -24.72
N ASN A 127 -3.79 7.16 -24.21
CA ASN A 127 -4.51 6.84 -22.98
C ASN A 127 -3.59 6.29 -21.89
N TYR A 128 -2.32 6.69 -21.88
CA TYR A 128 -1.39 6.35 -20.80
C TYR A 128 -1.97 6.71 -19.45
N ASN A 129 -1.91 5.78 -18.52
CA ASN A 129 -2.32 5.99 -17.13
C ASN A 129 -1.10 5.86 -16.22
N ALA A 130 -0.65 6.99 -15.67
CA ALA A 130 0.50 7.04 -14.77
C ALA A 130 0.25 6.31 -13.44
N ASP A 131 -1.02 6.15 -13.04
CA ASP A 131 -1.41 5.47 -11.81
C ASP A 131 -1.62 3.95 -12.01
N ALA A 132 -1.49 3.44 -13.25
CA ALA A 132 -1.63 2.03 -13.52
C ALA A 132 -0.48 1.23 -12.88
N THR A 133 -0.85 0.22 -12.09
CA THR A 133 0.07 -0.73 -11.47
C THR A 133 0.20 -2.03 -12.25
N ALA A 134 -0.75 -2.28 -13.18
CA ALA A 134 -0.72 -3.41 -14.10
C ALA A 134 -1.27 -3.03 -15.47
N GLN A 135 -0.74 -3.71 -16.49
CA GLN A 135 -1.16 -3.52 -17.88
C GLN A 135 -2.61 -4.00 -18.08
N GLY A 136 -3.47 -3.11 -18.56
CA GLY A 136 -4.85 -3.45 -18.89
C GLY A 136 -4.94 -4.21 -20.21
N TYR A 137 -5.81 -5.25 -20.23
CA TYR A 137 -6.18 -6.02 -21.39
C TYR A 137 -7.71 -6.03 -21.54
N ASP A 138 -8.20 -6.13 -22.77
CA ASP A 138 -9.62 -6.32 -23.02
C ASP A 138 -10.04 -7.79 -22.78
N GLN A 139 -11.34 -8.07 -22.91
CA GLN A 139 -11.89 -9.42 -22.74
C GLN A 139 -11.35 -10.47 -23.73
N TYR A 140 -10.63 -10.05 -24.76
CA TYR A 140 -9.99 -10.90 -25.77
C TYR A 140 -8.48 -11.02 -25.57
N GLY A 141 -7.93 -10.37 -24.54
CA GLY A 141 -6.49 -10.35 -24.26
C GLY A 141 -5.68 -9.33 -25.08
N ASN A 142 -6.34 -8.36 -25.72
CA ASN A 142 -5.63 -7.29 -26.42
C ASN A 142 -5.24 -6.18 -25.44
N LEU A 143 -4.09 -5.57 -25.66
CA LEU A 143 -3.62 -4.39 -24.93
C LEU A 143 -4.66 -3.25 -24.98
N GLN A 144 -4.98 -2.65 -23.86
CA GLN A 144 -5.88 -1.50 -23.77
C GLN A 144 -5.19 -0.17 -24.09
N CYS A 145 -3.97 -0.18 -24.64
CA CYS A 145 -3.28 1.03 -25.08
C CYS A 145 -3.80 1.52 -26.41
N ILE A 146 -4.06 2.81 -26.54
CA ILE A 146 -4.52 3.48 -27.77
C ILE A 146 -3.37 4.35 -28.30
N TYR A 147 -2.94 4.09 -29.52
CA TYR A 147 -1.85 4.84 -30.17
C TYR A 147 -2.39 5.74 -31.27
N ALA A 148 -1.78 6.92 -31.45
CA ALA A 148 -2.17 7.87 -32.47
C ALA A 148 -1.76 7.39 -33.88
N SER A 149 -0.65 6.63 -33.98
CA SER A 149 -0.16 6.03 -35.21
C SER A 149 0.50 4.68 -34.97
N CYS A 150 0.69 3.88 -36.02
CA CYS A 150 1.39 2.62 -35.93
C CYS A 150 2.89 2.78 -35.58
N ASP A 151 3.46 3.95 -35.85
CA ASP A 151 4.86 4.24 -35.53
C ASP A 151 5.09 4.43 -34.01
N ASP A 152 4.01 4.66 -33.24
CA ASP A 152 4.04 4.84 -31.80
C ASP A 152 3.95 3.49 -31.05
N ILE A 153 3.71 2.38 -31.74
CA ILE A 153 3.57 1.05 -31.15
C ILE A 153 4.95 0.40 -30.99
N PRO A 154 5.38 0.09 -29.75
CA PRO A 154 6.68 -0.55 -29.56
C PRO A 154 6.70 -1.96 -30.15
N GLU A 155 7.60 -2.22 -31.07
CA GLU A 155 8.14 -3.49 -31.61
C GLU A 155 7.17 -4.63 -32.01
N TYR A 156 5.87 -4.61 -31.71
CA TYR A 156 4.96 -5.75 -31.91
C TYR A 156 4.04 -5.66 -33.12
N GLY A 157 4.21 -4.65 -33.96
CA GLY A 157 3.47 -4.49 -35.23
C GLY A 157 2.02 -4.06 -35.05
N CYS A 158 1.49 -3.36 -36.06
CA CYS A 158 0.07 -2.98 -36.10
C CYS A 158 -0.81 -4.18 -36.48
N ILE A 159 -1.90 -4.36 -35.71
CA ILE A 159 -3.00 -5.22 -36.12
C ILE A 159 -3.94 -4.35 -36.98
N TYR A 160 -4.16 -4.74 -38.24
CA TYR A 160 -5.15 -4.07 -39.08
C TYR A 160 -6.58 -4.36 -38.56
N ALA A 161 -7.50 -3.44 -38.83
CA ALA A 161 -8.91 -3.53 -38.40
C ALA A 161 -9.66 -4.77 -38.92
N ASP A 162 -9.08 -5.52 -39.82
CA ASP A 162 -9.57 -6.79 -40.37
C ASP A 162 -9.02 -8.03 -39.66
N GLY A 163 -8.23 -7.85 -38.58
CA GLY A 163 -7.74 -8.96 -37.75
C GLY A 163 -6.55 -9.72 -38.33
N PHE A 164 -5.93 -9.24 -39.41
CA PHE A 164 -4.71 -9.82 -39.92
C PHE A 164 -3.50 -9.01 -39.44
N GLY A 165 -2.63 -9.64 -38.64
CA GLY A 165 -1.37 -9.06 -38.21
C GLY A 165 -0.40 -8.96 -39.40
N ALA A 166 0.29 -7.82 -39.56
CA ALA A 166 1.45 -7.74 -40.40
C ALA A 166 2.64 -8.40 -39.69
N PHE A 167 3.10 -9.51 -40.18
CA PHE A 167 4.38 -10.08 -39.77
C PHE A 167 5.50 -9.42 -40.62
N ASN A 168 6.48 -8.84 -39.94
CA ASN A 168 7.79 -8.55 -40.54
C ASN A 168 8.72 -9.72 -40.32
#